data_be789861e9cbcfe62887aa9b2793d5a3
#
_entry.id   be789861e9cbcfe62887aa9b2793d5a3
#
_cell.length_a   1.000
_cell.length_b   1.000
_cell.length_c   1.000
_cell.angle_alpha   90.00
_cell.angle_beta   90.00
_cell.angle_gamma   90.00
#
_symmetry.space_group_name_H-M   'P 1'
#
loop_
_entity.id
_entity.type
_entity.pdbx_description
1 polymer ?
#
loop_
_entity_poly.entity_id
_entity_poly.type
_entity_poly.pdbx_seq_one_letter_code
_entity_poly.pdbx_strand_id
1 'polypeptide(L)'
;MHPVAGDPRFFRRAGPFPLSRIAETIGEPAEGLPEERLFSGVAPLQTASPEQVSFLTNRQYSAALRETRAGAVILDPTLAHLVPAGTIALVSKRPILAWAQVAGLFHPLPPSTPGIHPTAVVDPSARIAADAEIGPLSVIGAAAEIGARCRIGPLVSIGDGVVIGADSRIGSHVSISHSLIGERVFILPGARLGQDGFGFDPTPTPTGFITVPQLGRVVIEDDVEIGANSMVDRGSAQDTVIGAGSRLDNAVQIAHNVRLGRCCVIVSQAGISGSTTLGDYVTVAGQAGLTGHLHIGQGARIGAQAGVMTDVAPRSSVVGSPAEPVREFFRQVAFLRRMMRREEAGKHETGAGLG
;
A
#
# COMPACT_ATOMS: atom_id res chain seq x y z
N MET A 1 16.15 8.06 -25.45
CA MET A 1 15.30 6.86 -25.49
C MET A 1 13.90 7.27 -25.05
N HIS A 2 12.88 7.08 -25.87
CA HIS A 2 11.51 7.29 -25.42
C HIS A 2 11.15 6.18 -24.42
N PRO A 3 10.54 6.49 -23.27
CA PRO A 3 10.15 5.48 -22.31
C PRO A 3 9.09 4.57 -22.94
N VAL A 4 9.40 3.30 -23.08
CA VAL A 4 8.47 2.26 -23.57
C VAL A 4 7.86 1.61 -22.33
N ALA A 5 6.55 1.68 -22.19
CA ALA A 5 5.85 0.95 -21.14
C ALA A 5 6.09 -0.56 -21.34
N GLY A 6 6.45 -1.26 -20.28
CA GLY A 6 6.74 -2.69 -20.34
C GLY A 6 8.06 -3.02 -21.05
N ASP A 7 9.16 -2.35 -20.68
CA ASP A 7 10.51 -2.65 -21.20
C ASP A 7 10.78 -4.17 -21.13
N PRO A 8 11.09 -4.83 -22.26
CA PRO A 8 11.23 -6.29 -22.34
C PRO A 8 12.38 -6.87 -21.50
N ARG A 9 13.29 -6.04 -21.03
CA ARG A 9 14.34 -6.45 -20.08
C ARG A 9 13.77 -6.82 -18.71
N PHE A 10 12.65 -6.22 -18.34
CA PHE A 10 12.05 -6.33 -17.00
C PHE A 10 10.65 -6.94 -17.02
N PHE A 11 9.93 -6.81 -18.12
CA PHE A 11 8.55 -7.26 -18.23
C PHE A 11 8.36 -8.22 -19.40
N ARG A 12 7.70 -9.34 -19.13
CA ARG A 12 7.18 -10.20 -20.20
C ARG A 12 5.95 -9.54 -20.79
N ARG A 13 5.85 -9.58 -22.11
CA ARG A 13 4.66 -9.14 -22.83
C ARG A 13 3.94 -10.34 -23.41
N ALA A 14 2.65 -10.41 -23.19
CA ALA A 14 1.73 -11.33 -23.84
C ALA A 14 1.00 -10.65 -25.01
N GLY A 15 0.35 -11.41 -25.87
CA GLY A 15 -0.35 -10.93 -27.04
C GLY A 15 0.45 -11.13 -28.33
N PRO A 16 0.02 -10.50 -29.46
CA PRO A 16 -1.06 -9.51 -29.52
C PRO A 16 -2.45 -10.09 -29.20
N PHE A 17 -3.37 -9.23 -28.75
CA PHE A 17 -4.75 -9.61 -28.47
C PHE A 17 -5.74 -8.85 -29.35
N PRO A 18 -6.83 -9.50 -29.81
CA PRO A 18 -7.91 -8.83 -30.52
C PRO A 18 -8.69 -7.89 -29.58
N LEU A 19 -9.31 -6.89 -30.15
CA LEU A 19 -10.12 -5.91 -29.40
C LEU A 19 -11.23 -6.57 -28.58
N SER A 20 -11.86 -7.62 -29.12
CA SER A 20 -12.88 -8.40 -28.43
C SER A 20 -12.36 -8.93 -27.09
N ARG A 21 -11.15 -9.51 -27.08
CA ARG A 21 -10.54 -10.02 -25.84
C ARG A 21 -10.26 -8.91 -24.81
N ILE A 22 -9.89 -7.73 -25.28
CA ILE A 22 -9.67 -6.56 -24.41
C ILE A 22 -10.98 -6.10 -23.80
N ALA A 23 -12.04 -5.99 -24.62
CA ALA A 23 -13.37 -5.61 -24.16
C ALA A 23 -13.94 -6.61 -23.13
N GLU A 24 -13.86 -7.90 -23.41
CA GLU A 24 -14.23 -8.94 -22.45
C GLU A 24 -13.51 -8.80 -21.09
N THR A 25 -12.19 -8.50 -21.15
CA THR A 25 -11.37 -8.36 -19.93
C THR A 25 -11.87 -7.25 -19.02
N ILE A 26 -12.48 -6.21 -19.55
CA ILE A 26 -13.05 -5.08 -18.79
C ILE A 26 -14.56 -5.20 -18.56
N GLY A 27 -15.17 -6.31 -19.00
CA GLY A 27 -16.60 -6.56 -18.84
C GLY A 27 -17.49 -5.75 -19.80
N GLU A 28 -16.95 -5.24 -20.89
CA GLU A 28 -17.71 -4.53 -21.94
C GLU A 28 -18.10 -5.49 -23.07
N PRO A 29 -19.29 -5.33 -23.67
CA PRO A 29 -19.70 -6.18 -24.78
C PRO A 29 -18.79 -5.96 -26.00
N ALA A 30 -18.39 -7.07 -26.61
CA ALA A 30 -17.59 -7.07 -27.83
C ALA A 30 -18.42 -6.83 -29.11
N GLU A 31 -19.76 -6.82 -29.01
CA GLU A 31 -20.66 -6.63 -30.15
C GLU A 31 -20.43 -5.27 -30.86
N GLY A 32 -20.24 -5.32 -32.17
CA GLY A 32 -20.02 -4.12 -33.00
C GLY A 32 -18.59 -3.59 -32.99
N LEU A 33 -17.67 -4.20 -32.26
CA LEU A 33 -16.25 -3.86 -32.32
C LEU A 33 -15.57 -4.55 -33.52
N PRO A 34 -14.59 -3.92 -34.18
CA PRO A 34 -13.83 -4.53 -35.28
C PRO A 34 -12.95 -5.67 -34.72
N GLU A 35 -13.41 -6.93 -34.88
CA GLU A 35 -12.76 -8.14 -34.36
C GLU A 35 -11.32 -8.34 -34.86
N GLU A 36 -11.01 -7.89 -36.05
CA GLU A 36 -9.71 -8.10 -36.70
C GLU A 36 -8.59 -7.18 -36.16
N ARG A 37 -8.92 -6.17 -35.38
CA ARG A 37 -7.91 -5.23 -34.89
C ARG A 37 -7.14 -5.82 -33.71
N LEU A 38 -5.84 -6.02 -33.89
CA LEU A 38 -4.92 -6.56 -32.90
C LEU A 38 -4.21 -5.43 -32.16
N PHE A 39 -4.05 -5.61 -30.86
CA PHE A 39 -3.32 -4.73 -29.97
C PHE A 39 -2.12 -5.45 -29.39
N SER A 40 -0.96 -4.79 -29.42
CA SER A 40 0.32 -5.36 -29.01
C SER A 40 0.77 -4.95 -27.60
N GLY A 41 0.01 -4.05 -26.93
CA GLY A 41 0.40 -3.60 -25.59
C GLY A 41 -0.37 -2.36 -25.13
N VAL A 42 0.15 -1.76 -24.07
CA VAL A 42 -0.37 -0.56 -23.42
C VAL A 42 0.65 0.57 -23.45
N ALA A 43 0.19 1.82 -23.50
CA ALA A 43 1.08 2.99 -23.43
C ALA A 43 0.34 4.24 -22.92
N PRO A 44 1.06 5.27 -22.42
CA PRO A 44 0.48 6.58 -22.12
C PRO A 44 -0.11 7.25 -23.37
N LEU A 45 -1.13 8.10 -23.19
CA LEU A 45 -1.79 8.83 -24.30
C LEU A 45 -0.82 9.53 -25.26
N GLN A 46 0.25 10.11 -24.71
CA GLN A 46 1.22 10.92 -25.45
C GLN A 46 2.12 10.09 -26.38
N THR A 47 2.31 8.82 -26.10
CA THR A 47 3.29 7.96 -26.78
C THR A 47 2.68 6.73 -27.43
N ALA A 48 1.39 6.51 -27.21
CA ALA A 48 0.70 5.33 -27.72
C ALA A 48 0.67 5.30 -29.26
N SER A 49 0.90 4.10 -29.81
CA SER A 49 0.74 3.81 -31.24
C SER A 49 -0.67 3.28 -31.57
N PRO A 50 -1.02 3.17 -32.87
CA PRO A 50 -2.29 2.58 -33.26
C PRO A 50 -2.53 1.13 -32.80
N GLU A 51 -1.47 0.38 -32.47
CA GLU A 51 -1.54 -0.98 -31.94
C GLU A 51 -1.52 -1.03 -30.39
N GLN A 52 -1.71 0.10 -29.71
CA GLN A 52 -1.67 0.16 -28.26
C GLN A 52 -2.95 0.68 -27.66
N VAL A 53 -3.27 0.17 -26.46
CA VAL A 53 -4.35 0.66 -25.61
C VAL A 53 -3.81 1.71 -24.65
N SER A 54 -4.54 2.80 -24.46
CA SER A 54 -4.26 3.81 -23.45
C SER A 54 -5.44 4.02 -22.52
N PHE A 55 -5.34 4.96 -21.58
CA PHE A 55 -6.44 5.28 -20.67
C PHE A 55 -6.47 6.76 -20.31
N LEU A 56 -7.65 7.24 -19.90
CA LEU A 56 -7.84 8.58 -19.34
C LEU A 56 -8.73 8.52 -18.10
N THR A 57 -8.21 8.99 -16.97
CA THR A 57 -8.96 9.09 -15.71
C THR A 57 -9.11 10.51 -15.20
N ASN A 58 -8.19 11.40 -15.59
CA ASN A 58 -8.19 12.79 -15.16
C ASN A 58 -8.42 13.72 -16.36
N ARG A 59 -9.46 14.55 -16.27
CA ARG A 59 -9.83 15.54 -17.29
C ARG A 59 -8.73 16.54 -17.66
N GLN A 60 -7.76 16.75 -16.77
CA GLN A 60 -6.59 17.59 -17.07
C GLN A 60 -5.81 17.13 -18.31
N TYR A 61 -5.87 15.83 -18.63
CA TYR A 61 -5.19 15.25 -19.80
C TYR A 61 -6.07 15.18 -21.06
N SER A 62 -7.21 15.90 -21.10
CA SER A 62 -8.11 15.92 -22.27
C SER A 62 -7.44 16.45 -23.54
N ALA A 63 -6.46 17.34 -23.43
CA ALA A 63 -5.66 17.79 -24.56
C ALA A 63 -4.86 16.62 -25.18
N ALA A 64 -4.19 15.84 -24.33
CA ALA A 64 -3.45 14.65 -24.78
C ALA A 64 -4.35 13.57 -25.38
N LEU A 65 -5.62 13.47 -24.93
CA LEU A 65 -6.61 12.58 -25.54
C LEU A 65 -6.93 12.99 -26.99
N ARG A 66 -7.12 14.26 -27.25
CA ARG A 66 -7.45 14.76 -28.59
C ARG A 66 -6.33 14.56 -29.61
N GLU A 67 -5.08 14.50 -29.14
CA GLU A 67 -3.87 14.37 -29.95
C GLU A 67 -3.33 12.93 -30.00
N THR A 68 -3.94 12.01 -29.22
CA THR A 68 -3.43 10.65 -29.13
C THR A 68 -3.53 9.90 -30.46
N ARG A 69 -2.57 9.02 -30.69
CA ARG A 69 -2.59 8.04 -31.78
C ARG A 69 -2.88 6.63 -31.28
N ALA A 70 -3.29 6.49 -30.02
CA ALA A 70 -3.67 5.19 -29.46
C ALA A 70 -4.76 4.53 -30.31
N GLY A 71 -4.66 3.23 -30.50
CA GLY A 71 -5.70 2.47 -31.21
C GLY A 71 -6.99 2.36 -30.43
N ALA A 72 -6.91 2.31 -29.10
CA ALA A 72 -8.06 2.34 -28.21
C ALA A 72 -7.71 3.10 -26.90
N VAL A 73 -8.71 3.71 -26.28
CA VAL A 73 -8.56 4.42 -25.01
C VAL A 73 -9.67 4.02 -24.05
N ILE A 74 -9.28 3.57 -22.86
CA ILE A 74 -10.19 3.28 -21.75
C ILE A 74 -10.50 4.60 -21.01
N LEU A 75 -11.77 4.95 -20.87
CA LEU A 75 -12.18 6.23 -20.30
C LEU A 75 -13.60 6.20 -19.74
N ASP A 76 -13.91 7.23 -18.95
CA ASP A 76 -15.26 7.44 -18.44
C ASP A 76 -16.24 7.79 -19.57
N PRO A 77 -17.51 7.31 -19.53
CA PRO A 77 -18.54 7.60 -20.56
C PRO A 77 -18.66 9.08 -20.93
N THR A 78 -18.51 9.97 -19.95
CA THR A 78 -18.63 11.42 -20.14
C THR A 78 -17.53 12.04 -21.01
N LEU A 79 -16.46 11.30 -21.27
CA LEU A 79 -15.31 11.74 -22.06
C LEU A 79 -15.25 11.11 -23.47
N ALA A 80 -16.14 10.17 -23.78
CA ALA A 80 -16.13 9.42 -25.04
C ALA A 80 -16.19 10.33 -26.28
N HIS A 81 -16.90 11.44 -26.19
CA HIS A 81 -17.04 12.43 -27.27
C HIS A 81 -15.74 13.18 -27.62
N LEU A 82 -14.70 13.07 -26.78
CA LEU A 82 -13.39 13.70 -27.00
C LEU A 82 -12.40 12.80 -27.73
N VAL A 83 -12.76 11.52 -27.94
CA VAL A 83 -11.87 10.55 -28.58
C VAL A 83 -11.72 10.89 -30.07
N PRO A 84 -10.48 11.01 -30.60
CA PRO A 84 -10.26 11.37 -31.98
C PRO A 84 -10.73 10.29 -32.98
N ALA A 85 -11.01 10.67 -34.20
CA ALA A 85 -11.35 9.74 -35.28
C ALA A 85 -10.21 8.70 -35.46
N GLY A 86 -10.59 7.43 -35.61
CA GLY A 86 -9.65 6.30 -35.74
C GLY A 86 -9.17 5.66 -34.43
N THR A 87 -9.45 6.29 -33.29
CA THR A 87 -9.25 5.72 -31.94
C THR A 87 -10.57 5.12 -31.40
N ILE A 88 -10.53 3.96 -30.83
CA ILE A 88 -11.70 3.27 -30.26
C ILE A 88 -11.89 3.70 -28.81
N ALA A 89 -13.09 4.15 -28.44
CA ALA A 89 -13.44 4.42 -27.06
C ALA A 89 -13.88 3.12 -26.35
N LEU A 90 -13.10 2.67 -25.38
CA LEU A 90 -13.47 1.60 -24.44
C LEU A 90 -14.05 2.25 -23.18
N VAL A 91 -15.36 2.28 -23.10
CA VAL A 91 -16.06 3.02 -22.06
C VAL A 91 -16.17 2.21 -20.77
N SER A 92 -15.78 2.77 -19.64
CA SER A 92 -15.91 2.13 -18.34
C SER A 92 -16.23 3.15 -17.25
N LYS A 93 -17.16 2.82 -16.35
CA LYS A 93 -17.42 3.62 -15.14
C LYS A 93 -16.28 3.53 -14.12
N ARG A 94 -15.35 2.59 -14.29
CA ARG A 94 -14.17 2.38 -13.44
C ARG A 94 -12.90 2.28 -14.29
N PRO A 95 -12.49 3.36 -14.98
CA PRO A 95 -11.41 3.31 -15.98
C PRO A 95 -10.05 2.90 -15.38
N ILE A 96 -9.77 3.17 -14.11
CA ILE A 96 -8.54 2.69 -13.44
C ILE A 96 -8.55 1.17 -13.30
N LEU A 97 -9.69 0.58 -12.89
CA LEU A 97 -9.80 -0.87 -12.77
C LEU A 97 -9.68 -1.54 -14.15
N ALA A 98 -10.39 -1.02 -15.14
CA ALA A 98 -10.32 -1.51 -16.52
C ALA A 98 -8.89 -1.43 -17.07
N TRP A 99 -8.20 -0.32 -16.83
CA TRP A 99 -6.78 -0.17 -17.18
C TRP A 99 -5.90 -1.23 -16.50
N ALA A 100 -6.05 -1.43 -15.19
CA ALA A 100 -5.28 -2.42 -14.45
C ALA A 100 -5.48 -3.84 -15.01
N GLN A 101 -6.71 -4.19 -15.36
CA GLN A 101 -7.03 -5.49 -15.97
C GLN A 101 -6.40 -5.66 -17.35
N VAL A 102 -6.48 -4.64 -18.21
CA VAL A 102 -5.88 -4.68 -19.55
C VAL A 102 -4.35 -4.65 -19.48
N ALA A 103 -3.77 -3.84 -18.62
CA ALA A 103 -2.32 -3.84 -18.40
C ALA A 103 -1.84 -5.22 -17.89
N GLY A 104 -2.58 -5.85 -16.98
CA GLY A 104 -2.31 -7.21 -16.51
C GLY A 104 -2.45 -8.28 -17.59
N LEU A 105 -3.39 -8.12 -18.54
CA LEU A 105 -3.52 -9.00 -19.70
C LEU A 105 -2.25 -8.99 -20.58
N PHE A 106 -1.72 -7.80 -20.87
CA PHE A 106 -0.50 -7.64 -21.66
C PHE A 106 0.79 -7.93 -20.89
N HIS A 107 0.78 -7.72 -19.58
CA HIS A 107 1.94 -7.93 -18.68
C HIS A 107 1.57 -8.88 -17.53
N PRO A 108 1.29 -10.15 -17.85
CA PRO A 108 0.96 -11.11 -16.81
C PRO A 108 2.17 -11.32 -15.91
N LEU A 109 1.89 -11.60 -14.66
CA LEU A 109 2.94 -11.99 -13.73
C LEU A 109 3.64 -13.25 -14.24
N PRO A 110 4.95 -13.35 -14.08
CA PRO A 110 5.67 -14.58 -14.45
C PRO A 110 5.00 -15.80 -13.78
N PRO A 111 4.85 -16.94 -14.45
CA PRO A 111 4.35 -18.15 -13.81
C PRO A 111 5.24 -18.54 -12.63
N SER A 112 4.68 -19.18 -11.60
CA SER A 112 5.49 -19.76 -10.54
C SER A 112 6.30 -20.93 -11.11
N THR A 113 7.48 -21.14 -10.56
CA THR A 113 8.29 -22.32 -10.79
C THR A 113 8.24 -23.16 -9.51
N PRO A 114 7.28 -24.07 -9.36
CA PRO A 114 7.14 -24.86 -8.15
C PRO A 114 8.42 -25.61 -7.78
N GLY A 115 8.69 -25.65 -6.48
CA GLY A 115 9.82 -26.37 -5.93
C GLY A 115 10.66 -25.56 -4.96
N ILE A 116 11.57 -26.23 -4.30
CA ILE A 116 12.48 -25.65 -3.34
C ILE A 116 13.86 -25.52 -4.00
N HIS A 117 14.38 -24.28 -4.04
CA HIS A 117 15.71 -24.05 -4.61
C HIS A 117 16.77 -24.82 -3.81
N PRO A 118 17.77 -25.48 -4.45
CA PRO A 118 18.76 -26.29 -3.75
C PRO A 118 19.59 -25.59 -2.67
N THR A 119 19.68 -24.26 -2.72
CA THR A 119 20.38 -23.45 -1.71
C THR A 119 19.47 -22.93 -0.59
N ALA A 120 18.18 -23.23 -0.64
CA ALA A 120 17.28 -22.89 0.47
C ALA A 120 17.49 -23.89 1.63
N VAL A 121 17.38 -23.39 2.86
CA VAL A 121 17.43 -24.20 4.06
C VAL A 121 16.01 -24.33 4.62
N VAL A 122 15.51 -25.55 4.64
CA VAL A 122 14.14 -25.84 5.09
C VAL A 122 14.21 -26.82 6.25
N ASP A 123 13.58 -26.47 7.38
CA ASP A 123 13.46 -27.38 8.50
C ASP A 123 12.61 -28.60 8.11
N PRO A 124 13.01 -29.83 8.49
CA PRO A 124 12.28 -31.04 8.12
C PRO A 124 10.82 -31.09 8.61
N SER A 125 10.47 -30.34 9.64
CA SER A 125 9.11 -30.26 10.17
C SER A 125 8.23 -29.22 9.44
N ALA A 126 8.80 -28.39 8.59
CA ALA A 126 8.03 -27.41 7.81
C ALA A 126 7.09 -28.10 6.80
N ARG A 127 5.92 -27.54 6.60
CA ARG A 127 4.91 -28.01 5.64
C ARG A 127 4.81 -27.03 4.48
N ILE A 128 5.30 -27.44 3.32
CA ILE A 128 5.31 -26.61 2.10
C ILE A 128 4.44 -27.30 1.06
N ALA A 129 3.47 -26.58 0.51
CA ALA A 129 2.63 -27.09 -0.57
C ALA A 129 3.47 -27.44 -1.81
N ALA A 130 3.12 -28.51 -2.50
CA ALA A 130 3.90 -29.05 -3.62
C ALA A 130 4.01 -28.07 -4.83
N ASP A 131 3.07 -27.15 -4.94
CA ASP A 131 3.02 -26.12 -5.98
C ASP A 131 3.52 -24.73 -5.53
N ALA A 132 4.11 -24.65 -4.34
CA ALA A 132 4.80 -23.46 -3.86
C ALA A 132 6.22 -23.36 -4.43
N GLU A 133 6.71 -22.12 -4.54
CA GLU A 133 8.06 -21.78 -5.00
C GLU A 133 8.87 -21.21 -3.84
N ILE A 134 10.02 -21.80 -3.52
CA ILE A 134 10.97 -21.31 -2.50
C ILE A 134 12.26 -20.88 -3.17
N GLY A 135 12.55 -19.59 -3.13
CA GLY A 135 13.70 -18.98 -3.77
C GLY A 135 15.05 -19.30 -3.11
N PRO A 136 16.16 -18.99 -3.80
CA PRO A 136 17.51 -19.29 -3.32
C PRO A 136 17.84 -18.56 -2.01
N LEU A 137 18.65 -19.24 -1.18
CA LEU A 137 19.17 -18.72 0.09
C LEU A 137 18.09 -18.32 1.10
N SER A 138 16.87 -18.82 0.93
CA SER A 138 15.78 -18.61 1.88
C SER A 138 15.85 -19.63 3.01
N VAL A 139 15.43 -19.24 4.21
CA VAL A 139 15.41 -20.08 5.41
C VAL A 139 13.95 -20.21 5.85
N ILE A 140 13.50 -21.47 6.03
CA ILE A 140 12.15 -21.80 6.50
C ILE A 140 12.29 -22.55 7.82
N GLY A 141 11.75 -21.98 8.89
CA GLY A 141 11.85 -22.50 10.24
C GLY A 141 10.99 -23.71 10.54
N ALA A 142 11.16 -24.24 11.74
CA ALA A 142 10.45 -25.42 12.22
C ALA A 142 8.94 -25.20 12.25
N ALA A 143 8.18 -26.22 11.85
CA ALA A 143 6.72 -26.21 11.82
C ALA A 143 6.10 -25.04 11.03
N ALA A 144 6.86 -24.32 10.20
CA ALA A 144 6.30 -23.29 9.32
C ALA A 144 5.39 -23.93 8.25
N GLU A 145 4.33 -23.22 7.87
CA GLU A 145 3.36 -23.69 6.88
C GLU A 145 3.29 -22.72 5.71
N ILE A 146 3.56 -23.21 4.51
CA ILE A 146 3.51 -22.44 3.26
C ILE A 146 2.41 -23.01 2.37
N GLY A 147 1.38 -22.22 2.13
CA GLY A 147 0.21 -22.58 1.35
C GLY A 147 0.46 -22.76 -0.14
N ALA A 148 -0.55 -23.25 -0.83
CA ALA A 148 -0.52 -23.54 -2.27
C ALA A 148 -0.18 -22.28 -3.09
N ARG A 149 0.59 -22.46 -4.18
CA ARG A 149 0.97 -21.40 -5.13
C ARG A 149 1.66 -20.18 -4.53
N CYS A 150 2.12 -20.29 -3.27
CA CYS A 150 2.95 -19.27 -2.66
C CYS A 150 4.26 -19.10 -3.42
N ARG A 151 4.77 -17.87 -3.42
CA ARG A 151 6.09 -17.55 -3.95
C ARG A 151 6.92 -16.87 -2.89
N ILE A 152 7.94 -17.56 -2.44
CA ILE A 152 8.93 -17.05 -1.50
C ILE A 152 10.16 -16.64 -2.30
N GLY A 153 10.44 -15.33 -2.34
CA GLY A 153 11.59 -14.76 -3.05
C GLY A 153 12.94 -15.19 -2.47
N PRO A 154 14.04 -14.77 -3.06
CA PRO A 154 15.37 -15.07 -2.54
C PRO A 154 15.65 -14.35 -1.21
N LEU A 155 16.52 -14.98 -0.38
CA LEU A 155 17.00 -14.39 0.87
C LEU A 155 15.88 -14.04 1.86
N VAL A 156 14.78 -14.78 1.85
CA VAL A 156 13.67 -14.62 2.80
C VAL A 156 13.94 -15.46 4.04
N SER A 157 13.63 -14.91 5.22
CA SER A 157 13.68 -15.64 6.48
C SER A 157 12.26 -15.79 7.04
N ILE A 158 11.79 -17.02 7.18
CA ILE A 158 10.52 -17.39 7.79
C ILE A 158 10.81 -18.15 9.08
N GLY A 159 10.36 -17.59 10.20
CA GLY A 159 10.58 -18.16 11.53
C GLY A 159 9.70 -19.37 11.82
N ASP A 160 9.95 -19.99 12.96
CA ASP A 160 9.23 -21.17 13.42
C ASP A 160 7.74 -20.90 13.59
N GLY A 161 6.90 -21.85 13.17
CA GLY A 161 5.46 -21.81 13.32
C GLY A 161 4.73 -20.72 12.53
N VAL A 162 5.41 -19.99 11.64
CA VAL A 162 4.78 -18.99 10.77
C VAL A 162 3.86 -19.70 9.78
N VAL A 163 2.67 -19.15 9.57
CA VAL A 163 1.69 -19.65 8.59
C VAL A 163 1.51 -18.62 7.48
N ILE A 164 1.59 -19.05 6.23
CA ILE A 164 1.35 -18.23 5.03
C ILE A 164 0.30 -18.91 4.16
N GLY A 165 -0.85 -18.23 3.97
CA GLY A 165 -1.97 -18.70 3.16
C GLY A 165 -1.66 -18.72 1.66
N ALA A 166 -2.51 -19.42 0.91
CA ALA A 166 -2.34 -19.68 -0.52
C ALA A 166 -2.22 -18.39 -1.36
N ASP A 167 -1.58 -18.50 -2.54
CA ASP A 167 -1.43 -17.42 -3.53
C ASP A 167 -0.66 -16.19 -3.05
N SER A 168 -0.01 -16.29 -1.88
CA SER A 168 0.76 -15.19 -1.30
C SER A 168 2.16 -15.08 -1.92
N ARG A 169 2.70 -13.84 -1.95
CA ARG A 169 4.00 -13.53 -2.53
C ARG A 169 4.85 -12.75 -1.56
N ILE A 170 6.01 -13.30 -1.27
CA ILE A 170 6.96 -12.73 -0.35
C ILE A 170 8.19 -12.28 -1.13
N GLY A 171 8.44 -10.99 -1.15
CA GLY A 171 9.58 -10.38 -1.87
C GLY A 171 10.93 -10.74 -1.25
N SER A 172 12.01 -10.43 -1.96
CA SER A 172 13.37 -10.71 -1.48
C SER A 172 13.68 -9.97 -0.17
N HIS A 173 14.56 -10.57 0.65
CA HIS A 173 15.03 -9.98 1.91
C HIS A 173 13.93 -9.69 2.96
N VAL A 174 12.75 -10.27 2.83
CA VAL A 174 11.70 -10.17 3.85
C VAL A 174 12.05 -11.07 5.03
N SER A 175 11.78 -10.61 6.25
CA SER A 175 11.81 -11.48 7.44
C SER A 175 10.42 -11.51 8.10
N ILE A 176 9.98 -12.72 8.45
CA ILE A 176 8.68 -12.98 9.08
C ILE A 176 8.89 -13.89 10.27
N SER A 177 8.43 -13.45 11.43
CA SER A 177 8.41 -14.28 12.65
C SER A 177 7.08 -14.08 13.39
N HIS A 178 6.66 -14.99 14.26
CA HIS A 178 5.47 -14.86 15.11
C HIS A 178 4.24 -14.34 14.37
N SER A 179 3.99 -14.83 13.13
CA SER A 179 2.99 -14.26 12.23
C SER A 179 2.06 -15.31 11.64
N LEU A 180 0.78 -14.95 11.50
CA LEU A 180 -0.22 -15.68 10.77
C LEU A 180 -0.65 -14.80 9.57
N ILE A 181 -0.39 -15.27 8.36
CA ILE A 181 -0.61 -14.53 7.12
C ILE A 181 -1.68 -15.25 6.30
N GLY A 182 -2.70 -14.52 5.89
CA GLY A 182 -3.81 -15.00 5.08
C GLY A 182 -3.43 -15.31 3.63
N GLU A 183 -4.43 -15.42 2.80
CA GLU A 183 -4.29 -15.73 1.37
C GLU A 183 -4.09 -14.46 0.52
N ARG A 184 -3.46 -14.60 -0.64
CA ARG A 184 -3.26 -13.52 -1.63
C ARG A 184 -2.60 -12.27 -1.06
N VAL A 185 -1.78 -12.47 -0.02
CA VAL A 185 -1.00 -11.41 0.59
C VAL A 185 0.25 -11.14 -0.22
N PHE A 186 0.54 -9.87 -0.47
CA PHE A 186 1.76 -9.47 -1.18
C PHE A 186 2.66 -8.62 -0.27
N ILE A 187 3.83 -9.16 0.05
CA ILE A 187 4.84 -8.49 0.88
C ILE A 187 6.03 -8.12 0.00
N LEU A 188 6.29 -6.83 -0.12
CA LEU A 188 7.35 -6.27 -0.97
C LEU A 188 8.75 -6.43 -0.32
N PRO A 189 9.82 -6.32 -1.12
CA PRO A 189 11.18 -6.57 -0.63
C PRO A 189 11.57 -5.78 0.62
N GLY A 190 12.29 -6.44 1.51
CA GLY A 190 12.87 -5.81 2.70
C GLY A 190 11.90 -5.58 3.86
N ALA A 191 10.62 -5.90 3.75
CA ALA A 191 9.68 -5.75 4.85
C ALA A 191 10.04 -6.66 6.04
N ARG A 192 9.70 -6.22 7.25
CA ARG A 192 9.97 -6.91 8.51
C ARG A 192 8.67 -7.11 9.29
N LEU A 193 8.34 -8.34 9.64
CA LEU A 193 7.09 -8.67 10.33
C LEU A 193 7.39 -9.55 11.57
N GLY A 194 6.75 -9.20 12.68
CA GLY A 194 6.77 -10.02 13.87
C GLY A 194 7.98 -9.83 14.80
N GLN A 195 8.80 -8.79 14.57
CA GLN A 195 9.81 -8.37 15.55
C GLN A 195 9.17 -7.86 16.83
N ASP A 196 9.95 -7.79 17.91
CA ASP A 196 9.52 -7.21 19.19
C ASP A 196 9.03 -5.77 19.01
N GLY A 197 7.88 -5.46 19.62
CA GLY A 197 7.43 -4.09 19.79
C GLY A 197 8.32 -3.34 20.78
N PHE A 198 8.31 -2.02 20.70
CA PHE A 198 9.07 -1.12 21.57
C PHE A 198 8.38 -0.95 22.93
N GLY A 199 8.52 -1.98 23.80
CA GLY A 199 7.89 -2.04 25.11
C GLY A 199 8.92 -2.20 26.23
N PHE A 200 8.91 -1.27 27.21
CA PHE A 200 9.77 -1.32 28.39
C PHE A 200 9.14 -0.52 29.54
N ASP A 201 9.58 -0.80 30.78
CA ASP A 201 9.23 0.03 31.93
C ASP A 201 9.99 1.37 31.84
N PRO A 202 9.28 2.52 31.80
CA PRO A 202 9.91 3.83 31.70
C PRO A 202 10.68 4.23 32.99
N THR A 203 10.54 3.47 34.08
CA THR A 203 11.28 3.72 35.29
C THR A 203 12.67 3.10 35.20
N PRO A 204 13.74 3.91 35.13
CA PRO A 204 15.08 3.38 34.95
C PRO A 204 15.53 2.65 36.20
N THR A 205 16.19 1.49 36.04
CA THR A 205 16.90 0.78 37.05
C THR A 205 18.39 1.15 37.01
N PRO A 206 19.21 0.74 38.01
CA PRO A 206 20.66 0.96 37.97
C PRO A 206 21.36 0.36 36.73
N THR A 207 20.72 -0.62 36.07
CA THR A 207 21.24 -1.28 34.86
C THR A 207 20.54 -0.83 33.57
N GLY A 208 19.64 0.15 33.62
CA GLY A 208 18.86 0.66 32.48
C GLY A 208 17.38 0.30 32.54
N PHE A 209 16.71 0.35 31.44
CA PHE A 209 15.28 0.01 31.32
C PHE A 209 15.07 -1.50 31.23
N ILE A 210 13.96 -1.98 31.81
CA ILE A 210 13.56 -3.38 31.71
C ILE A 210 12.60 -3.54 30.53
N THR A 211 12.99 -4.36 29.57
CA THR A 211 12.16 -4.68 28.39
C THR A 211 10.97 -5.55 28.80
N VAL A 212 9.79 -5.20 28.35
CA VAL A 212 8.57 -6.03 28.50
C VAL A 212 8.54 -7.06 27.37
N PRO A 213 8.50 -8.38 27.70
CA PRO A 213 8.41 -9.42 26.68
C PRO A 213 7.18 -9.23 25.78
N GLN A 214 7.38 -9.39 24.48
CA GLN A 214 6.32 -9.25 23.48
C GLN A 214 5.81 -10.65 23.11
N LEU A 215 4.64 -11.03 23.61
CA LEU A 215 4.11 -12.40 23.56
C LEU A 215 2.95 -12.57 22.57
N GLY A 216 2.50 -11.49 21.94
CA GLY A 216 1.48 -11.51 20.90
C GLY A 216 2.06 -11.85 19.52
N ARG A 217 1.21 -11.84 18.52
CA ARG A 217 1.52 -12.18 17.13
C ARG A 217 1.25 -11.00 16.21
N VAL A 218 1.67 -11.17 14.95
CA VAL A 218 1.15 -10.39 13.81
C VAL A 218 0.11 -11.24 13.08
N VAL A 219 -1.06 -10.71 12.85
CA VAL A 219 -2.11 -11.32 12.03
C VAL A 219 -2.34 -10.44 10.81
N ILE A 220 -2.07 -10.96 9.63
CA ILE A 220 -2.34 -10.32 8.34
C ILE A 220 -3.50 -11.08 7.70
N GLU A 221 -4.60 -10.39 7.47
CA GLU A 221 -5.76 -11.00 6.80
C GLU A 221 -5.55 -11.08 5.29
N ASP A 222 -6.54 -11.59 4.55
CA ASP A 222 -6.47 -11.83 3.10
C ASP A 222 -6.33 -10.53 2.28
N ASP A 223 -5.75 -10.65 1.09
CA ASP A 223 -5.67 -9.58 0.07
C ASP A 223 -4.91 -8.32 0.53
N VAL A 224 -4.07 -8.42 1.56
CA VAL A 224 -3.25 -7.31 2.07
C VAL A 224 -2.00 -7.14 1.23
N GLU A 225 -1.58 -5.88 1.03
CA GLU A 225 -0.28 -5.55 0.45
C GLU A 225 0.56 -4.74 1.44
N ILE A 226 1.83 -5.15 1.61
CA ILE A 226 2.80 -4.50 2.50
C ILE A 226 3.98 -4.03 1.68
N GLY A 227 4.19 -2.71 1.67
CA GLY A 227 5.23 -2.03 0.92
C GLY A 227 6.65 -2.36 1.36
N ALA A 228 7.60 -2.04 0.50
CA ALA A 228 9.02 -2.31 0.73
C ALA A 228 9.54 -1.62 2.00
N ASN A 229 10.36 -2.34 2.77
CA ASN A 229 10.94 -1.87 4.03
C ASN A 229 9.91 -1.40 5.07
N SER A 230 8.65 -1.80 4.97
CA SER A 230 7.66 -1.56 6.02
C SER A 230 7.86 -2.54 7.17
N MET A 231 7.54 -2.08 8.38
CA MET A 231 7.74 -2.84 9.61
C MET A 231 6.41 -3.00 10.35
N VAL A 232 6.13 -4.22 10.81
CA VAL A 232 4.94 -4.54 11.60
C VAL A 232 5.39 -5.30 12.84
N ASP A 233 5.31 -4.63 13.99
CA ASP A 233 5.71 -5.21 15.27
C ASP A 233 4.65 -6.18 15.76
N ARG A 234 5.07 -7.29 16.42
CA ARG A 234 4.14 -8.17 17.10
C ARG A 234 3.54 -7.50 18.33
N GLY A 235 2.38 -7.95 18.72
CA GLY A 235 1.74 -7.44 19.93
C GLY A 235 2.46 -7.81 21.22
N SER A 236 2.22 -7.06 22.27
CA SER A 236 2.80 -7.37 23.59
C SER A 236 2.07 -8.53 24.27
N ALA A 237 0.77 -8.42 24.55
CA ALA A 237 -0.07 -9.48 25.09
C ALA A 237 -1.29 -9.79 24.22
N GLN A 238 -1.55 -8.99 23.22
CA GLN A 238 -2.59 -9.15 22.20
C GLN A 238 -1.93 -9.09 20.84
N ASP A 239 -2.65 -9.45 19.79
CA ASP A 239 -2.12 -9.43 18.42
C ASP A 239 -2.11 -8.02 17.82
N THR A 240 -1.13 -7.75 16.97
CA THR A 240 -1.19 -6.68 15.97
C THR A 240 -1.92 -7.23 14.74
N VAL A 241 -2.93 -6.53 14.24
CA VAL A 241 -3.83 -7.04 13.20
C VAL A 241 -3.90 -6.07 12.03
N ILE A 242 -3.73 -6.58 10.82
CA ILE A 242 -3.92 -5.84 9.56
C ILE A 242 -5.14 -6.45 8.84
N GLY A 243 -6.25 -5.71 8.80
CA GLY A 243 -7.51 -6.15 8.21
C GLY A 243 -7.46 -6.31 6.69
N ALA A 244 -8.31 -7.22 6.20
CA ALA A 244 -8.33 -7.66 4.81
C ALA A 244 -8.41 -6.51 3.79
N GLY A 245 -7.72 -6.67 2.68
CA GLY A 245 -7.70 -5.71 1.57
C GLY A 245 -6.92 -4.41 1.85
N SER A 246 -6.29 -4.29 3.01
CA SER A 246 -5.51 -3.10 3.36
C SER A 246 -4.23 -2.97 2.53
N ARG A 247 -3.81 -1.74 2.28
CA ARG A 247 -2.60 -1.39 1.53
C ARG A 247 -1.68 -0.54 2.39
N LEU A 248 -0.50 -1.05 2.69
CA LEU A 248 0.58 -0.33 3.33
C LEU A 248 1.62 -0.02 2.25
N ASP A 249 1.94 1.23 2.07
CA ASP A 249 2.99 1.68 1.15
C ASP A 249 4.38 1.49 1.79
N ASN A 250 5.43 1.95 1.13
CA ASN A 250 6.81 1.72 1.54
C ASN A 250 7.20 2.45 2.82
N ALA A 251 8.05 1.83 3.64
CA ALA A 251 8.60 2.39 4.87
C ALA A 251 7.52 2.81 5.91
N VAL A 252 6.39 2.12 5.96
CA VAL A 252 5.36 2.30 6.98
C VAL A 252 5.78 1.59 8.27
N GLN A 253 5.55 2.22 9.43
CA GLN A 253 5.72 1.58 10.74
C GLN A 253 4.36 1.32 11.39
N ILE A 254 4.07 0.06 11.69
CA ILE A 254 2.94 -0.39 12.50
C ILE A 254 3.49 -0.94 13.81
N ALA A 255 3.24 -0.24 14.90
CA ALA A 255 3.71 -0.66 16.21
C ALA A 255 2.84 -1.75 16.85
N HIS A 256 3.29 -2.28 17.98
CA HIS A 256 2.63 -3.36 18.69
C HIS A 256 1.16 -3.09 19.05
N ASN A 257 0.32 -4.10 18.99
CA ASN A 257 -1.11 -4.04 19.35
C ASN A 257 -1.95 -3.08 18.45
N VAL A 258 -1.41 -2.56 17.37
CA VAL A 258 -2.19 -1.79 16.41
C VAL A 258 -3.19 -2.70 15.71
N ARG A 259 -4.41 -2.21 15.49
CA ARG A 259 -5.45 -2.90 14.75
C ARG A 259 -5.94 -2.04 13.61
N LEU A 260 -5.69 -2.47 12.38
CA LEU A 260 -6.26 -1.88 11.19
C LEU A 260 -7.54 -2.65 10.81
N GLY A 261 -8.61 -1.92 10.52
CA GLY A 261 -9.81 -2.46 9.90
C GLY A 261 -9.55 -2.84 8.44
N ARG A 262 -10.62 -3.19 7.75
CA ARG A 262 -10.58 -3.62 6.34
C ARG A 262 -10.30 -2.44 5.39
N CYS A 263 -9.58 -2.71 4.30
CA CYS A 263 -9.35 -1.76 3.21
C CYS A 263 -8.77 -0.41 3.70
N CYS A 264 -7.95 -0.42 4.73
CA CYS A 264 -7.17 0.75 5.13
C CYS A 264 -6.06 1.04 4.12
N VAL A 265 -5.76 2.32 3.92
CA VAL A 265 -4.67 2.77 3.06
C VAL A 265 -3.69 3.60 3.89
N ILE A 266 -2.49 3.08 4.07
CA ILE A 266 -1.42 3.72 4.85
C ILE A 266 -0.29 4.07 3.89
N VAL A 267 -0.12 5.36 3.64
CA VAL A 267 0.83 5.85 2.63
C VAL A 267 2.25 5.95 3.22
N SER A 268 3.23 5.99 2.34
CA SER A 268 4.67 5.94 2.67
C SER A 268 5.09 6.74 3.89
N GLN A 269 5.97 6.12 4.69
CA GLN A 269 6.60 6.75 5.86
C GLN A 269 5.62 7.17 6.96
N ALA A 270 4.35 6.74 6.91
CA ALA A 270 3.45 6.95 8.03
C ALA A 270 3.82 6.03 9.19
N GLY A 271 3.65 6.54 10.41
CA GLY A 271 3.90 5.79 11.65
C GLY A 271 2.65 5.73 12.54
N ILE A 272 2.28 4.54 12.96
CA ILE A 272 1.14 4.31 13.85
C ILE A 272 1.68 3.69 15.14
N SER A 273 1.59 4.46 16.24
CA SER A 273 2.09 4.02 17.55
C SER A 273 1.18 2.99 18.19
N GLY A 274 1.73 2.29 19.19
CA GLY A 274 1.13 1.12 19.81
C GLY A 274 -0.29 1.29 20.32
N SER A 275 -1.07 0.21 20.25
CA SER A 275 -2.45 0.10 20.73
C SER A 275 -3.45 1.05 20.06
N THR A 276 -3.11 1.65 18.94
CA THR A 276 -4.02 2.48 18.14
C THR A 276 -4.90 1.60 17.26
N THR A 277 -6.20 1.92 17.21
CA THR A 277 -7.19 1.20 16.40
C THR A 277 -7.72 2.09 15.28
N LEU A 278 -7.69 1.61 14.05
CA LEU A 278 -8.27 2.25 12.89
C LEU A 278 -9.48 1.44 12.41
N GLY A 279 -10.61 2.10 12.21
CA GLY A 279 -11.80 1.49 11.59
C GLY A 279 -11.58 1.16 10.11
N ASP A 280 -12.58 0.53 9.49
CA ASP A 280 -12.53 0.19 8.07
C ASP A 280 -12.38 1.45 7.19
N TYR A 281 -11.70 1.31 6.05
CA TYR A 281 -11.55 2.35 5.01
C TYR A 281 -10.83 3.62 5.47
N VAL A 282 -10.08 3.59 6.56
CA VAL A 282 -9.27 4.71 6.99
C VAL A 282 -8.12 4.94 6.01
N THR A 283 -7.87 6.21 5.69
CA THR A 283 -6.72 6.62 4.88
C THR A 283 -5.77 7.46 5.71
N VAL A 284 -4.51 7.05 5.80
CA VAL A 284 -3.43 7.81 6.44
C VAL A 284 -2.45 8.23 5.36
N ALA A 285 -2.35 9.52 5.09
CA ALA A 285 -1.46 10.05 4.06
C ALA A 285 0.01 10.04 4.50
N GLY A 286 0.91 10.25 3.54
CA GLY A 286 2.35 10.10 3.73
C GLY A 286 2.93 10.92 4.88
N GLN A 287 3.87 10.32 5.60
CA GLN A 287 4.59 10.93 6.72
C GLN A 287 3.71 11.38 7.90
N ALA A 288 2.44 10.95 7.96
CA ALA A 288 1.62 11.21 9.13
C ALA A 288 2.06 10.33 10.30
N GLY A 289 2.03 10.89 11.50
CA GLY A 289 2.34 10.19 12.76
C GLY A 289 1.12 10.18 13.68
N LEU A 290 0.74 9.00 14.18
CA LEU A 290 -0.33 8.83 15.15
C LEU A 290 0.27 8.43 16.49
N THR A 291 -0.09 9.12 17.56
CA THR A 291 0.30 8.71 18.92
C THR A 291 -0.41 7.42 19.33
N GLY A 292 0.05 6.79 20.41
CA GLY A 292 -0.52 5.54 20.90
C GLY A 292 -1.93 5.67 21.48
N HIS A 293 -2.64 4.53 21.53
CA HIS A 293 -3.93 4.37 22.18
C HIS A 293 -5.08 5.21 21.59
N LEU A 294 -5.00 5.56 20.32
CA LEU A 294 -6.05 6.32 19.64
C LEU A 294 -7.11 5.42 18.99
N HIS A 295 -8.31 5.99 18.85
CA HIS A 295 -9.39 5.45 18.02
C HIS A 295 -9.62 6.33 16.80
N ILE A 296 -9.29 5.81 15.62
CA ILE A 296 -9.52 6.48 14.34
C ILE A 296 -10.78 5.87 13.71
N GLY A 297 -11.83 6.65 13.63
CA GLY A 297 -13.14 6.18 13.17
C GLY A 297 -13.16 5.74 11.71
N GLN A 298 -14.09 4.83 11.38
CA GLN A 298 -14.27 4.30 10.04
C GLN A 298 -14.33 5.38 8.96
N GLY A 299 -13.58 5.21 7.88
CA GLY A 299 -13.55 6.13 6.74
C GLY A 299 -12.93 7.50 7.02
N ALA A 300 -12.27 7.67 8.17
CA ALA A 300 -11.54 8.90 8.48
C ALA A 300 -10.34 9.08 7.55
N ARG A 301 -9.94 10.32 7.32
CA ARG A 301 -8.81 10.69 6.46
C ARG A 301 -7.82 11.55 7.24
N ILE A 302 -6.59 11.06 7.33
CA ILE A 302 -5.48 11.77 7.97
C ILE A 302 -4.62 12.37 6.86
N GLY A 303 -4.45 13.68 6.84
CA GLY A 303 -3.64 14.41 5.86
C GLY A 303 -2.15 14.14 5.98
N ALA A 304 -1.41 14.44 4.93
CA ALA A 304 0.05 14.26 4.92
C ALA A 304 0.73 15.07 6.03
N GLN A 305 1.75 14.47 6.63
CA GLN A 305 2.54 15.06 7.73
C GLN A 305 1.71 15.50 8.95
N ALA A 306 0.48 14.99 9.10
CA ALA A 306 -0.31 15.29 10.29
C ALA A 306 0.23 14.56 11.52
N GLY A 307 0.37 15.27 12.65
CA GLY A 307 0.61 14.72 13.97
C GLY A 307 -0.71 14.54 14.71
N VAL A 308 -1.23 13.31 14.76
CA VAL A 308 -2.53 13.02 15.39
C VAL A 308 -2.31 12.63 16.84
N MET A 309 -2.89 13.42 17.76
CA MET A 309 -2.72 13.26 19.21
C MET A 309 -4.02 12.96 19.95
N THR A 310 -5.15 12.92 19.24
CA THR A 310 -6.49 12.65 19.80
C THR A 310 -7.27 11.77 18.85
N ASP A 311 -8.34 11.15 19.35
CA ASP A 311 -9.27 10.35 18.55
C ASP A 311 -9.83 11.15 17.39
N VAL A 312 -10.10 10.45 16.28
CA VAL A 312 -10.65 11.05 15.06
C VAL A 312 -12.02 10.44 14.76
N ALA A 313 -13.03 11.27 14.65
CA ALA A 313 -14.39 10.82 14.41
C ALA A 313 -14.55 10.11 13.05
N PRO A 314 -15.49 9.17 12.90
CA PRO A 314 -15.74 8.51 11.61
C PRO A 314 -16.02 9.50 10.47
N ARG A 315 -15.52 9.20 9.29
CA ARG A 315 -15.67 9.98 8.04
C ARG A 315 -15.17 11.42 8.10
N SER A 316 -14.47 11.80 9.17
CA SER A 316 -13.87 13.12 9.27
C SER A 316 -12.51 13.17 8.56
N SER A 317 -12.05 14.40 8.28
CA SER A 317 -10.74 14.64 7.71
C SER A 317 -9.96 15.60 8.61
N VAL A 318 -8.71 15.25 8.92
CA VAL A 318 -7.81 16.09 9.71
C VAL A 318 -6.52 16.34 8.92
N VAL A 319 -5.95 17.52 9.07
CA VAL A 319 -4.69 17.93 8.46
C VAL A 319 -3.83 18.64 9.50
N GLY A 320 -2.53 18.68 9.31
CA GLY A 320 -1.64 19.25 10.30
C GLY A 320 -0.48 20.09 9.77
N SER A 321 -0.16 20.06 8.48
CA SER A 321 1.09 20.67 7.99
C SER A 321 1.04 20.99 6.50
N PRO A 322 0.36 22.08 6.04
CA PRO A 322 0.57 22.55 4.69
C PRO A 322 1.91 23.32 4.60
N ALA A 323 2.63 23.15 3.50
CA ALA A 323 3.76 24.01 3.19
C ALA A 323 3.26 25.40 2.78
N GLU A 324 3.88 26.43 3.34
CA GLU A 324 3.57 27.81 3.05
C GLU A 324 4.81 28.59 2.59
N PRO A 325 4.66 29.70 1.83
CA PRO A 325 5.77 30.57 1.54
C PRO A 325 6.45 31.03 2.83
N VAL A 326 7.77 30.93 2.89
CA VAL A 326 8.55 31.15 4.13
C VAL A 326 8.26 32.50 4.80
N ARG A 327 8.00 33.56 4.02
CA ARG A 327 7.65 34.89 4.55
C ARG A 327 6.27 34.91 5.20
N GLU A 328 5.33 34.15 4.68
CA GLU A 328 3.96 34.03 5.22
C GLU A 328 3.98 33.23 6.51
N PHE A 329 4.67 32.11 6.55
CA PHE A 329 4.86 31.32 7.75
C PHE A 329 5.40 32.16 8.92
N PHE A 330 6.54 32.88 8.72
CA PHE A 330 7.10 33.69 9.78
C PHE A 330 6.24 34.88 10.17
N ARG A 331 5.44 35.44 9.25
CA ARG A 331 4.46 36.48 9.56
C ARG A 331 3.35 35.93 10.47
N GLN A 332 2.84 34.72 10.21
CA GLN A 332 1.85 34.06 11.07
C GLN A 332 2.41 33.77 12.46
N VAL A 333 3.62 33.22 12.54
CA VAL A 333 4.29 32.96 13.82
C VAL A 333 4.49 34.24 14.62
N ALA A 334 4.92 35.34 13.98
CA ALA A 334 5.09 36.63 14.65
C ALA A 334 3.76 37.22 15.11
N PHE A 335 2.68 37.04 14.35
CA PHE A 335 1.35 37.46 14.70
C PHE A 335 0.85 36.72 15.95
N LEU A 336 0.93 35.41 15.97
CA LEU A 336 0.51 34.57 17.10
C LEU A 336 1.31 34.92 18.37
N ARG A 337 2.63 35.08 18.30
CA ARG A 337 3.46 35.51 19.44
C ARG A 337 3.07 36.87 19.98
N ARG A 338 2.67 37.80 19.11
CA ARG A 338 2.21 39.13 19.53
C ARG A 338 0.87 39.04 20.25
N MET A 339 -0.06 38.21 19.78
CA MET A 339 -1.34 37.98 20.46
C MET A 339 -1.13 37.38 21.84
N MET A 340 -0.29 36.35 21.99
CA MET A 340 0.01 35.73 23.29
C MET A 340 0.55 36.78 24.31
N ARG A 341 1.53 37.60 23.90
CA ARG A 341 2.08 38.66 24.78
C ARG A 341 1.06 39.67 25.20
N ARG A 342 0.08 40.02 24.34
CA ARG A 342 -1.01 40.97 24.71
C ARG A 342 -1.96 40.33 25.72
N GLU A 343 -2.27 39.04 25.58
CA GLU A 343 -3.11 38.32 26.53
C GLU A 343 -2.44 38.21 27.92
N GLU A 344 -1.14 37.93 27.95
CA GLU A 344 -0.36 37.90 29.19
C GLU A 344 -0.31 39.27 29.88
N ALA A 345 -0.08 40.35 29.13
CA ALA A 345 -0.08 41.70 29.67
C ALA A 345 -1.45 42.10 30.25
N GLY A 346 -2.56 41.73 29.55
CA GLY A 346 -3.91 42.02 30.06
C GLY A 346 -4.28 41.24 31.34
N LYS A 347 -3.72 40.03 31.52
CA LYS A 347 -3.91 39.28 32.77
C LYS A 347 -3.15 39.88 33.95
N HIS A 348 -2.00 40.50 33.72
CA HIS A 348 -1.26 41.20 34.77
C HIS A 348 -1.94 42.53 35.22
N GLU A 349 -2.59 43.24 34.30
CA GLU A 349 -3.33 44.47 34.66
C GLU A 349 -4.61 44.18 35.45
N THR A 350 -5.31 43.06 35.15
CA THR A 350 -6.52 42.67 35.90
C THR A 350 -6.24 42.04 37.26
N GLY A 351 -5.04 41.49 37.48
CA GLY A 351 -4.60 40.93 38.77
C GLY A 351 -4.06 41.96 39.77
N ALA A 352 -3.70 43.19 39.35
CA ALA A 352 -3.15 44.22 40.20
C ALA A 352 -4.21 45.15 40.81
N GLY A 353 -5.50 44.91 40.58
CA GLY A 353 -6.61 45.75 41.04
C GLY A 353 -7.41 45.21 42.23
N LEU A 354 -6.95 44.16 42.90
CA LEU A 354 -7.58 43.60 44.11
C LEU A 354 -6.49 43.37 45.19
N GLY A 355 -5.94 44.47 45.64
CA GLY A 355 -5.09 44.54 46.82
C GLY A 355 -5.58 45.65 47.77
#